data_653159b5751a9b1522bbc08dc8e72202
#
_entry.id   653159b5751a9b1522bbc08dc8e72202
#
_cell.length_a   1.000
_cell.length_b   1.000
_cell.length_c   1.000
_cell.angle_alpha   90.00
_cell.angle_beta   90.00
_cell.angle_gamma   90.00
#
_symmetry.space_group_name_H-M   'P 1'
#
loop_
_entity.id
_entity.type
_entity.pdbx_description
1 polymer ?
#
loop_
_entity_poly.entity_id
_entity_poly.type
_entity_poly.pdbx_seq_one_letter_code
_entity_poly.pdbx_strand_id
1 'polypeptide(L)'
;KGIKIGERATVEGDVVISWEFLENPALAGRMQTKHDERAFDLYLVLLKEFDGNSEGRIVLNYEKVASYLGLFDKMTEEGYRRQINRSLRKLKDDYNLIDFELYYGKDAQVRLLSYDDPKRPYSAPKEWYFQAPDEYWKYGWSSKLSQSAKFCYLINLAYVNISNASPWWFSSREVLAKRFNISEWAISKGMQELRELNLIDVLYDNPQGRPYESRLAKSYKVLPLYEPAWLELEWDKLRLAYGPKRLDAAKRYAKIVFKQNDPQVVEDIILSIDNFGNEVVKKAFDIAAKKRVDNSKRCYEYVKATIEKMENANP
;
A
#
# COMPACT_ATOMS: atom_id res chain seq x y z
N LYS A 1 22.23 20.63 -2.21
CA LYS A 1 21.99 20.86 -0.75
C LYS A 1 21.12 19.70 -0.30
N GLY A 2 21.70 18.75 0.50
CA GLY A 2 21.01 17.59 1.00
C GLY A 2 19.90 18.01 1.95
N ILE A 3 18.71 17.47 1.72
CA ILE A 3 17.57 17.57 2.64
C ILE A 3 17.94 16.69 3.85
N LYS A 4 18.14 17.31 5.02
CA LYS A 4 18.26 16.57 6.27
C LYS A 4 16.92 15.89 6.52
N ILE A 5 16.89 14.57 6.42
CA ILE A 5 15.74 13.75 6.79
C ILE A 5 15.67 13.79 8.32
N GLY A 6 14.55 14.30 8.84
CA GLY A 6 14.31 14.30 10.29
C GLY A 6 14.27 12.85 10.79
N GLU A 7 14.99 12.60 11.89
CA GLU A 7 14.92 11.33 12.61
C GLU A 7 13.46 11.11 13.08
N ARG A 8 12.69 10.31 12.36
CA ARG A 8 11.49 9.72 12.94
C ARG A 8 11.97 8.68 13.94
N ALA A 9 11.48 8.76 15.17
CA ALA A 9 11.67 7.67 16.12
C ALA A 9 11.20 6.37 15.47
N THR A 10 12.06 5.36 15.44
CA THR A 10 11.69 4.01 15.00
C THR A 10 10.58 3.53 15.91
N VAL A 11 9.44 3.20 15.34
CA VAL A 11 8.36 2.56 16.09
C VAL A 11 8.77 1.10 16.29
N GLU A 12 8.69 0.61 17.50
CA GLU A 12 9.02 -0.77 17.82
C GLU A 12 8.16 -1.74 16.99
N GLY A 13 8.81 -2.66 16.29
CA GLY A 13 8.15 -3.61 15.38
C GLY A 13 8.09 -3.22 13.92
N ASP A 14 8.31 -1.93 13.56
CA ASP A 14 8.34 -1.51 12.18
C ASP A 14 9.60 -1.98 11.45
N VAL A 15 9.45 -2.31 10.18
CA VAL A 15 10.54 -2.83 9.35
C VAL A 15 11.24 -1.70 8.62
N VAL A 16 12.54 -1.57 8.86
CA VAL A 16 13.40 -0.60 8.17
C VAL A 16 13.75 -1.11 6.78
N ILE A 17 13.42 -0.32 5.76
CA ILE A 17 13.68 -0.64 4.35
C ILE A 17 14.50 0.49 3.72
N SER A 18 15.62 0.14 3.08
CA SER A 18 16.44 1.12 2.36
C SER A 18 15.71 1.66 1.14
N TRP A 19 15.86 2.95 0.87
CA TRP A 19 15.45 3.56 -0.40
C TRP A 19 16.09 2.88 -1.60
N GLU A 20 17.34 2.43 -1.47
CA GLU A 20 18.05 1.74 -2.52
C GLU A 20 17.32 0.49 -3.00
N PHE A 21 16.62 -0.23 -2.10
CA PHE A 21 15.81 -1.38 -2.51
C PHE A 21 14.74 -1.00 -3.54
N LEU A 22 14.12 0.17 -3.40
CA LEU A 22 13.11 0.65 -4.36
C LEU A 22 13.72 1.30 -5.61
N GLU A 23 14.76 2.10 -5.44
CA GLU A 23 15.32 2.93 -6.52
C GLU A 23 16.30 2.18 -7.42
N ASN A 24 16.96 1.16 -6.91
CA ASN A 24 17.86 0.35 -7.71
C ASN A 24 17.07 -0.45 -8.76
N PRO A 25 17.24 -0.17 -10.07
CA PRO A 25 16.43 -0.82 -11.11
C PRO A 25 16.65 -2.32 -11.21
N ALA A 26 17.73 -2.85 -10.61
CA ALA A 26 18.03 -4.28 -10.57
C ALA A 26 17.29 -5.03 -9.45
N LEU A 27 16.63 -4.32 -8.50
CA LEU A 27 15.99 -4.89 -7.32
C LEU A 27 14.45 -4.87 -7.42
N ALA A 28 13.76 -4.11 -6.58
CA ALA A 28 12.31 -4.16 -6.45
C ALA A 28 11.57 -3.88 -7.77
N GLY A 29 12.03 -2.90 -8.57
CA GLY A 29 11.47 -2.60 -9.89
C GLY A 29 11.61 -3.78 -10.88
N ARG A 30 12.76 -4.47 -10.86
CA ARG A 30 12.97 -5.68 -11.67
C ARG A 30 12.08 -6.83 -11.20
N MET A 31 11.91 -7.02 -9.87
CA MET A 31 10.99 -8.03 -9.33
C MET A 31 9.56 -7.77 -9.79
N GLN A 32 9.14 -6.50 -9.79
CA GLN A 32 7.83 -6.08 -10.31
C GLN A 32 7.67 -6.41 -11.79
N THR A 33 8.67 -6.09 -12.60
CA THR A 33 8.63 -6.31 -14.07
C THR A 33 8.68 -7.80 -14.43
N LYS A 34 9.40 -8.60 -13.66
CA LYS A 34 9.52 -10.05 -13.85
C LYS A 34 8.40 -10.86 -13.19
N HIS A 35 7.48 -10.21 -12.52
CA HIS A 35 6.42 -10.87 -11.73
C HIS A 35 6.95 -11.81 -10.65
N ASP A 36 8.06 -11.45 -10.02
CA ASP A 36 8.70 -12.21 -8.94
C ASP A 36 8.14 -11.84 -7.56
N GLU A 37 6.80 -11.78 -7.47
CA GLU A 37 6.07 -11.36 -6.26
C GLU A 37 6.53 -12.13 -5.02
N ARG A 38 6.70 -13.44 -5.11
CA ARG A 38 7.11 -14.26 -3.96
C ARG A 38 8.52 -13.96 -3.49
N ALA A 39 9.44 -13.63 -4.39
CA ALA A 39 10.78 -13.21 -4.01
C ALA A 39 10.76 -11.84 -3.33
N PHE A 40 9.94 -10.90 -3.86
CA PHE A 40 9.72 -9.59 -3.27
C PHE A 40 9.16 -9.71 -1.84
N ASP A 41 8.07 -10.45 -1.65
CA ASP A 41 7.44 -10.67 -0.36
C ASP A 41 8.40 -11.34 0.64
N LEU A 42 9.11 -12.38 0.20
CA LEU A 42 10.08 -13.09 1.05
C LEU A 42 11.20 -12.16 1.49
N TYR A 43 11.72 -11.31 0.60
CA TYR A 43 12.77 -10.37 0.97
C TYR A 43 12.32 -9.40 2.07
N LEU A 44 11.09 -8.86 1.96
CA LEU A 44 10.51 -8.01 3.01
C LEU A 44 10.35 -8.75 4.34
N VAL A 45 9.97 -10.03 4.29
CA VAL A 45 9.89 -10.88 5.50
C VAL A 45 11.27 -11.11 6.09
N LEU A 46 12.29 -11.33 5.26
CA LEU A 46 13.67 -11.47 5.75
C LEU A 46 14.17 -10.18 6.42
N LEU A 47 13.85 -9.01 5.87
CA LEU A 47 14.15 -7.73 6.53
C LEU A 47 13.42 -7.60 7.88
N LYS A 48 12.19 -8.10 7.97
CA LYS A 48 11.41 -8.12 9.21
C LYS A 48 12.01 -9.04 10.29
N GLU A 49 12.52 -10.18 9.89
CA GLU A 49 13.13 -11.16 10.80
C GLU A 49 14.59 -10.82 11.15
N PHE A 50 15.16 -9.81 10.53
CA PHE A 50 16.51 -9.38 10.78
C PHE A 50 16.64 -8.61 12.10
N ASP A 51 17.39 -9.14 13.04
CA ASP A 51 17.61 -8.59 14.39
C ASP A 51 18.72 -7.53 14.48
N GLY A 52 19.32 -7.15 13.35
CA GLY A 52 20.42 -6.17 13.32
C GLY A 52 21.79 -6.76 13.63
N ASN A 53 21.95 -8.10 13.65
CA ASN A 53 23.25 -8.70 13.90
C ASN A 53 24.28 -8.36 12.80
N SER A 54 25.57 -8.26 13.17
CA SER A 54 26.64 -7.81 12.29
C SER A 54 26.96 -8.76 11.13
N GLU A 55 26.47 -10.00 11.19
CA GLU A 55 26.71 -11.01 10.16
C GLU A 55 25.59 -11.10 9.12
N GLY A 56 24.47 -10.38 9.32
CA GLY A 56 23.30 -10.44 8.46
C GLY A 56 22.55 -11.77 8.51
N ARG A 57 22.78 -12.61 9.53
CA ARG A 57 22.25 -13.98 9.60
C ARG A 57 20.86 -14.04 10.18
N ILE A 58 20.03 -14.90 9.60
CA ILE A 58 18.67 -15.21 10.03
C ILE A 58 18.50 -16.73 9.99
N VAL A 59 17.96 -17.30 11.06
CA VAL A 59 17.44 -18.67 11.06
C VAL A 59 15.98 -18.62 10.61
N LEU A 60 15.70 -19.15 9.43
CA LEU A 60 14.42 -19.00 8.77
C LEU A 60 13.41 -20.02 9.29
N ASN A 61 12.49 -19.59 10.15
CA ASN A 61 11.36 -20.42 10.54
C ASN A 61 10.34 -20.49 9.40
N TYR A 62 10.24 -21.64 8.72
CA TYR A 62 9.39 -21.84 7.54
C TYR A 62 7.91 -21.62 7.82
N GLU A 63 7.40 -22.05 8.96
CA GLU A 63 6.01 -21.91 9.37
C GLU A 63 5.64 -20.43 9.54
N LYS A 64 6.46 -19.69 10.28
CA LYS A 64 6.30 -18.26 10.51
C LYS A 64 6.34 -17.48 9.19
N VAL A 65 7.33 -17.80 8.33
CA VAL A 65 7.45 -17.18 6.99
C VAL A 65 6.25 -17.53 6.10
N ALA A 66 5.80 -18.79 6.13
CA ALA A 66 4.60 -19.22 5.38
C ALA A 66 3.34 -18.46 5.83
N SER A 67 3.20 -18.19 7.12
CA SER A 67 2.11 -17.38 7.67
C SER A 67 2.17 -15.95 7.12
N TYR A 68 3.32 -15.28 7.19
CA TYR A 68 3.48 -13.91 6.65
C TYR A 68 3.26 -13.81 5.13
N LEU A 69 3.58 -14.89 4.39
CA LEU A 69 3.35 -14.97 2.95
C LEU A 69 1.92 -15.42 2.58
N GLY A 70 1.07 -15.71 3.58
CA GLY A 70 -0.29 -16.23 3.37
C GLY A 70 -0.30 -17.59 2.68
N LEU A 71 0.69 -18.44 2.94
CA LEU A 71 0.82 -19.79 2.38
C LEU A 71 0.39 -20.87 3.37
N PHE A 72 0.47 -20.60 4.68
CA PHE A 72 0.30 -21.58 5.73
C PHE A 72 -1.03 -22.33 5.64
N ASP A 73 -2.15 -21.60 5.50
CA ASP A 73 -3.49 -22.19 5.41
C ASP A 73 -3.85 -22.69 4.00
N LYS A 74 -3.00 -22.43 3.01
CA LYS A 74 -3.29 -22.76 1.60
C LYS A 74 -2.52 -23.96 1.08
N MET A 75 -1.49 -24.40 1.81
CA MET A 75 -0.56 -25.44 1.34
C MET A 75 -0.13 -26.35 2.47
N THR A 76 0.28 -27.56 2.09
CA THR A 76 0.99 -28.47 3.00
C THR A 76 2.38 -27.92 3.34
N GLU A 77 2.98 -28.40 4.44
CA GLU A 77 4.32 -28.02 4.85
C GLU A 77 5.35 -28.18 3.71
N GLU A 78 5.34 -29.31 3.06
CA GLU A 78 6.22 -29.55 1.91
C GLU A 78 5.98 -28.53 0.77
N GLY A 79 4.73 -28.19 0.54
CA GLY A 79 4.32 -27.22 -0.49
C GLY A 79 4.88 -25.82 -0.23
N TYR A 80 4.69 -25.27 0.97
CA TYR A 80 5.19 -23.93 1.28
C TYR A 80 6.72 -23.91 1.42
N ARG A 81 7.37 -24.96 1.99
CA ARG A 81 8.82 -25.09 2.04
C ARG A 81 9.43 -25.06 0.62
N ARG A 82 8.84 -25.79 -0.32
CA ARG A 82 9.28 -25.78 -1.73
C ARG A 82 9.17 -24.40 -2.36
N GLN A 83 8.08 -23.68 -2.13
CA GLN A 83 7.90 -22.31 -2.64
C GLN A 83 8.90 -21.33 -2.02
N ILE A 84 9.09 -21.37 -0.71
CA ILE A 84 10.04 -20.50 -0.02
C ILE A 84 11.46 -20.77 -0.55
N ASN A 85 11.87 -22.03 -0.65
CA ASN A 85 13.20 -22.40 -1.18
C ASN A 85 13.39 -21.95 -2.63
N ARG A 86 12.35 -21.98 -3.46
CA ARG A 86 12.40 -21.42 -4.82
C ARG A 86 12.62 -19.91 -4.81
N SER A 87 11.96 -19.21 -3.89
CA SER A 87 12.12 -17.76 -3.73
C SER A 87 13.49 -17.40 -3.16
N LEU A 88 14.04 -18.19 -2.23
CA LEU A 88 15.43 -18.03 -1.73
C LEU A 88 16.44 -18.14 -2.88
N ARG A 89 16.30 -19.15 -3.76
CA ARG A 89 17.17 -19.27 -4.94
C ARG A 89 17.09 -18.05 -5.83
N LYS A 90 15.89 -17.54 -6.12
CA LYS A 90 15.74 -16.31 -6.90
C LYS A 90 16.42 -15.11 -6.25
N LEU A 91 16.23 -14.92 -4.92
CA LEU A 91 16.86 -13.83 -4.19
C LEU A 91 18.41 -13.93 -4.25
N LYS A 92 18.95 -15.14 -4.22
CA LYS A 92 20.39 -15.40 -4.35
C LYS A 92 20.85 -15.21 -5.79
N ASP A 93 20.28 -15.96 -6.73
CA ASP A 93 20.84 -16.16 -8.07
C ASP A 93 20.50 -15.01 -9.04
N ASP A 94 19.28 -14.43 -8.91
CA ASP A 94 18.80 -13.38 -9.80
C ASP A 94 19.04 -11.96 -9.27
N TYR A 95 19.07 -11.81 -7.93
CA TYR A 95 19.09 -10.50 -7.27
C TYR A 95 20.30 -10.24 -6.38
N ASN A 96 21.09 -11.27 -6.04
CA ASN A 96 22.25 -11.16 -5.15
C ASN A 96 21.94 -10.49 -3.80
N LEU A 97 20.73 -10.67 -3.27
CA LEU A 97 20.28 -10.05 -2.02
C LEU A 97 20.56 -10.89 -0.79
N ILE A 98 20.78 -12.19 -1.00
CA ILE A 98 21.03 -13.15 0.09
C ILE A 98 22.05 -14.19 -0.34
N ASP A 99 22.65 -14.82 0.67
CA ASP A 99 23.21 -16.17 0.58
C ASP A 99 22.44 -17.07 1.54
N PHE A 100 22.40 -18.38 1.29
CA PHE A 100 21.70 -19.31 2.17
C PHE A 100 22.23 -20.72 2.08
N GLU A 101 22.03 -21.44 3.18
CA GLU A 101 22.36 -22.87 3.30
C GLU A 101 21.10 -23.65 3.71
N LEU A 102 20.89 -24.78 3.02
CA LEU A 102 19.79 -25.70 3.31
C LEU A 102 20.35 -26.92 4.04
N TYR A 103 19.75 -27.24 5.15
CA TYR A 103 20.07 -28.46 5.90
C TYR A 103 18.87 -29.39 5.88
N TYR A 104 19.12 -30.68 5.67
CA TYR A 104 18.05 -31.67 5.68
C TYR A 104 17.35 -31.72 7.04
N GLY A 105 16.02 -31.58 7.03
CA GLY A 105 15.18 -31.60 8.24
C GLY A 105 15.37 -30.43 9.22
N LYS A 106 16.10 -29.37 8.83
CA LYS A 106 16.31 -28.18 9.66
C LYS A 106 15.85 -26.91 8.95
N ASP A 107 15.78 -25.84 9.71
CA ASP A 107 15.52 -24.51 9.16
C ASP A 107 16.73 -24.00 8.35
N ALA A 108 16.43 -23.28 7.27
CA ALA A 108 17.48 -22.70 6.42
C ALA A 108 18.21 -21.58 7.19
N GLN A 109 19.50 -21.50 7.00
CA GLN A 109 20.28 -20.34 7.41
C GLN A 109 20.39 -19.37 6.25
N VAL A 110 19.91 -18.16 6.43
CA VAL A 110 19.92 -17.10 5.42
C VAL A 110 20.84 -15.99 5.90
N ARG A 111 21.66 -15.47 5.00
CA ARG A 111 22.48 -14.28 5.21
C ARG A 111 22.04 -13.19 4.27
N LEU A 112 21.59 -12.07 4.80
CA LEU A 112 21.31 -10.87 4.02
C LEU A 112 22.62 -10.24 3.55
N LEU A 113 22.64 -9.74 2.31
CA LEU A 113 23.81 -9.16 1.67
C LEU A 113 23.58 -7.66 1.41
N SER A 114 24.66 -6.90 1.41
CA SER A 114 24.64 -5.48 1.11
C SER A 114 24.25 -5.25 -0.36
N TYR A 115 23.54 -4.18 -0.66
CA TYR A 115 23.12 -3.84 -2.03
C TYR A 115 24.28 -3.45 -2.93
N ASP A 116 25.30 -2.79 -2.36
CA ASP A 116 26.46 -2.26 -3.07
C ASP A 116 27.59 -3.30 -3.21
N ASP A 117 27.70 -4.26 -2.28
CA ASP A 117 28.71 -5.31 -2.29
C ASP A 117 28.17 -6.64 -1.75
N PRO A 118 27.81 -7.60 -2.63
CA PRO A 118 27.29 -8.90 -2.23
C PRO A 118 28.23 -9.75 -1.35
N LYS A 119 29.49 -9.35 -1.19
CA LYS A 119 30.44 -10.01 -0.29
C LYS A 119 30.26 -9.57 1.16
N ARG A 120 29.66 -8.40 1.38
CA ARG A 120 29.42 -7.85 2.71
C ARG A 120 28.04 -8.22 3.23
N PRO A 121 27.92 -8.46 4.56
CA PRO A 121 26.60 -8.62 5.17
C PRO A 121 25.81 -7.34 5.09
N TYR A 122 24.49 -7.48 5.01
CA TYR A 122 23.56 -6.37 5.14
C TYR A 122 23.67 -5.73 6.52
N SER A 123 23.60 -4.43 6.56
CA SER A 123 23.38 -3.68 7.79
C SER A 123 22.19 -2.76 7.61
N ALA A 124 21.36 -2.60 8.64
CA ALA A 124 20.23 -1.69 8.58
C ALA A 124 20.71 -0.27 8.25
N PRO A 125 20.09 0.41 7.26
CA PRO A 125 20.52 1.75 6.87
C PRO A 125 20.27 2.74 8.01
N LYS A 126 21.21 3.66 8.21
CA LYS A 126 21.08 4.77 9.18
C LYS A 126 20.46 6.02 8.54
N GLU A 127 20.57 6.12 7.22
CA GLU A 127 20.07 7.23 6.41
C GLU A 127 19.39 6.64 5.16
N TRP A 128 18.53 7.42 4.51
CA TRP A 128 17.84 7.00 3.28
C TRP A 128 17.08 5.68 3.43
N TYR A 129 16.26 5.61 4.48
CA TYR A 129 15.35 4.50 4.72
C TYR A 129 13.92 5.01 4.95
N PHE A 130 12.99 4.09 4.91
CA PHE A 130 11.62 4.27 5.35
C PHE A 130 11.18 3.06 6.16
N GLN A 131 10.03 3.16 6.80
CA GLN A 131 9.53 2.11 7.67
C GLN A 131 8.22 1.54 7.11
N ALA A 132 8.12 0.22 7.08
CA ALA A 132 6.87 -0.48 6.85
C ALA A 132 6.30 -0.92 8.21
N PRO A 133 5.03 -0.56 8.52
CA PRO A 133 4.42 -0.88 9.80
C PRO A 133 4.25 -2.39 9.97
N ASP A 134 4.39 -2.90 11.21
CA ASP A 134 4.21 -4.31 11.55
C ASP A 134 2.82 -4.83 11.15
N GLU A 135 1.81 -3.97 11.23
CA GLU A 135 0.44 -4.24 10.83
C GLU A 135 0.31 -4.70 9.37
N TYR A 136 1.27 -4.36 8.50
CA TYR A 136 1.28 -4.82 7.11
C TYR A 136 1.29 -6.36 7.02
N TRP A 137 2.03 -7.02 7.90
CA TRP A 137 2.05 -8.48 8.00
C TRP A 137 1.00 -9.00 8.96
N LYS A 138 0.87 -8.39 10.14
CA LYS A 138 -0.05 -8.79 11.19
C LYS A 138 -1.50 -8.85 10.71
N TYR A 139 -1.93 -7.89 9.91
CA TYR A 139 -3.28 -7.84 9.34
C TYR A 139 -3.39 -8.55 7.97
N GLY A 140 -2.32 -9.18 7.50
CA GLY A 140 -2.30 -9.98 6.28
C GLY A 140 -2.31 -9.17 4.99
N TRP A 141 -1.99 -7.87 5.02
CA TRP A 141 -1.93 -7.03 3.81
C TRP A 141 -0.85 -7.50 2.84
N SER A 142 0.26 -8.04 3.34
CA SER A 142 1.33 -8.67 2.54
C SER A 142 0.84 -9.79 1.62
N SER A 143 -0.24 -10.48 1.97
CA SER A 143 -0.82 -11.58 1.17
C SER A 143 -2.08 -11.19 0.39
N LYS A 144 -2.69 -10.04 0.69
CA LYS A 144 -3.94 -9.57 0.07
C LYS A 144 -3.71 -8.64 -1.10
N LEU A 145 -2.69 -7.79 -1.01
CA LEU A 145 -2.38 -6.82 -2.05
C LEU A 145 -1.78 -7.50 -3.29
N SER A 146 -2.13 -7.00 -4.47
CA SER A 146 -1.42 -7.37 -5.69
C SER A 146 0.03 -6.86 -5.65
N GLN A 147 0.90 -7.46 -6.45
CA GLN A 147 2.31 -7.03 -6.52
C GLN A 147 2.45 -5.54 -6.83
N SER A 148 1.65 -5.01 -7.75
CA SER A 148 1.64 -3.58 -8.07
C SER A 148 1.21 -2.72 -6.88
N ALA A 149 0.21 -3.16 -6.12
CA ALA A 149 -0.25 -2.44 -4.93
C ALA A 149 0.79 -2.48 -3.80
N LYS A 150 1.44 -3.62 -3.56
CA LYS A 150 2.54 -3.75 -2.59
C LYS A 150 3.67 -2.77 -2.91
N PHE A 151 4.11 -2.75 -4.16
CA PHE A 151 5.16 -1.86 -4.61
C PHE A 151 4.75 -0.39 -4.45
N CYS A 152 3.54 -0.02 -4.87
CA CYS A 152 3.00 1.33 -4.69
C CYS A 152 2.82 1.70 -3.20
N TYR A 153 2.49 0.74 -2.34
CA TYR A 153 2.40 0.99 -0.90
C TYR A 153 3.76 1.35 -0.31
N LEU A 154 4.82 0.62 -0.66
CA LEU A 154 6.17 0.96 -0.23
C LEU A 154 6.62 2.33 -0.78
N ILE A 155 6.30 2.67 -2.02
CA ILE A 155 6.54 4.02 -2.57
C ILE A 155 5.85 5.08 -1.70
N ASN A 156 4.59 4.89 -1.36
CA ASN A 156 3.85 5.84 -0.53
C ASN A 156 4.50 6.01 0.85
N LEU A 157 4.90 4.92 1.52
CA LEU A 157 5.60 4.96 2.81
C LEU A 157 6.92 5.72 2.70
N ALA A 158 7.69 5.44 1.65
CA ALA A 158 8.97 6.07 1.41
C ALA A 158 8.84 7.60 1.25
N TYR A 159 7.85 8.06 0.47
CA TYR A 159 7.64 9.50 0.25
C TYR A 159 7.06 10.22 1.47
N VAL A 160 6.17 9.59 2.23
CA VAL A 160 5.64 10.17 3.48
C VAL A 160 6.77 10.36 4.51
N ASN A 161 7.74 9.45 4.55
CA ASN A 161 8.89 9.57 5.44
C ASN A 161 9.79 10.77 5.13
N ILE A 162 9.87 11.18 3.85
CA ILE A 162 10.63 12.38 3.43
C ILE A 162 9.88 13.67 3.75
N SER A 163 8.55 13.66 3.67
CA SER A 163 7.73 14.87 3.81
C SER A 163 7.42 15.21 5.26
N ASN A 164 8.43 15.51 6.06
CA ASN A 164 8.33 15.77 7.52
C ASN A 164 7.30 16.83 7.94
N ALA A 165 6.79 17.64 7.03
CA ALA A 165 5.88 18.75 7.33
C ALA A 165 4.42 18.50 6.89
N SER A 166 4.15 17.48 6.08
CA SER A 166 2.81 17.21 5.57
C SER A 166 2.56 15.71 5.44
N PRO A 167 1.38 15.20 5.82
CA PRO A 167 1.00 13.82 5.53
C PRO A 167 0.76 13.57 4.04
N TRP A 168 0.79 14.65 3.23
CA TRP A 168 0.58 14.61 1.79
C TRP A 168 1.89 14.76 1.05
N TRP A 169 2.10 13.90 0.05
CA TRP A 169 3.19 14.01 -0.93
C TRP A 169 2.60 14.03 -2.34
N PHE A 170 3.35 14.49 -3.32
CA PHE A 170 2.84 14.63 -4.68
C PHE A 170 3.84 14.11 -5.73
N SER A 171 3.30 13.47 -6.77
CA SER A 171 4.06 13.08 -7.95
C SER A 171 3.14 12.77 -9.13
N SER A 172 3.68 12.80 -10.35
CA SER A 172 3.01 12.24 -11.51
C SER A 172 3.32 10.75 -11.67
N ARG A 173 2.46 10.01 -12.35
CA ARG A 173 2.67 8.60 -12.66
C ARG A 173 3.94 8.37 -13.49
N GLU A 174 4.16 9.25 -14.47
CA GLU A 174 5.34 9.22 -15.34
C GLU A 174 6.64 9.35 -14.54
N VAL A 175 6.70 10.31 -13.62
CA VAL A 175 7.87 10.51 -12.73
C VAL A 175 8.13 9.27 -11.88
N LEU A 176 7.08 8.68 -11.29
CA LEU A 176 7.21 7.46 -10.49
C LEU A 176 7.65 6.26 -11.35
N ALA A 177 7.03 6.08 -12.51
CA ALA A 177 7.37 5.00 -13.43
C ALA A 177 8.84 5.06 -13.86
N LYS A 178 9.32 6.26 -14.21
CA LYS A 178 10.71 6.49 -14.59
C LYS A 178 11.67 6.28 -13.42
N ARG A 179 11.34 6.82 -12.24
CA ARG A 179 12.21 6.72 -11.05
C ARG A 179 12.41 5.29 -10.59
N PHE A 180 11.35 4.50 -10.57
CA PHE A 180 11.36 3.13 -10.06
C PHE A 180 11.48 2.06 -11.15
N ASN A 181 11.67 2.47 -12.41
CA ASN A 181 11.83 1.57 -13.57
C ASN A 181 10.69 0.54 -13.71
N ILE A 182 9.45 1.00 -13.60
CA ILE A 182 8.23 0.19 -13.80
C ILE A 182 7.27 0.89 -14.74
N SER A 183 6.26 0.18 -15.25
CA SER A 183 5.29 0.78 -16.16
C SER A 183 4.32 1.75 -15.45
N GLU A 184 3.90 2.82 -16.14
CA GLU A 184 2.85 3.71 -15.64
C GLU A 184 1.54 2.98 -15.37
N TRP A 185 1.28 1.91 -16.12
CA TRP A 185 0.12 1.06 -15.90
C TRP A 185 0.19 0.36 -14.54
N ALA A 186 1.36 -0.18 -14.16
CA ALA A 186 1.56 -0.82 -12.87
C ALA A 186 1.39 0.19 -11.71
N ILE A 187 1.95 1.41 -11.83
CA ILE A 187 1.71 2.50 -10.87
C ILE A 187 0.22 2.82 -10.78
N SER A 188 -0.44 2.98 -11.93
CA SER A 188 -1.86 3.35 -11.97
C SER A 188 -2.74 2.30 -11.30
N LYS A 189 -2.50 1.03 -11.63
CA LYS A 189 -3.24 -0.12 -11.07
C LYS A 189 -3.00 -0.27 -9.57
N GLY A 190 -1.75 -0.19 -9.13
CA GLY A 190 -1.40 -0.31 -7.71
C GLY A 190 -1.99 0.82 -6.87
N MET A 191 -1.88 2.07 -7.32
CA MET A 191 -2.47 3.23 -6.62
C MET A 191 -4.01 3.17 -6.59
N GLN A 192 -4.63 2.68 -7.66
CA GLN A 192 -6.08 2.50 -7.69
C GLN A 192 -6.52 1.44 -6.67
N GLU A 193 -5.87 0.29 -6.63
CA GLU A 193 -6.16 -0.78 -5.67
C GLU A 193 -6.01 -0.30 -4.22
N LEU A 194 -4.91 0.41 -3.89
CA LEU A 194 -4.70 0.97 -2.56
C LEU A 194 -5.80 1.96 -2.17
N ARG A 195 -6.25 2.79 -3.12
CA ARG A 195 -7.34 3.73 -2.90
C ARG A 195 -8.68 3.01 -2.70
N GLU A 196 -8.97 1.99 -3.50
CA GLU A 196 -10.20 1.19 -3.39
C GLU A 196 -10.26 0.42 -2.06
N LEU A 197 -9.11 0.00 -1.54
CA LEU A 197 -8.98 -0.64 -0.24
C LEU A 197 -8.90 0.36 0.93
N ASN A 198 -9.00 1.66 0.67
CA ASN A 198 -8.90 2.72 1.68
C ASN A 198 -7.56 2.70 2.46
N LEU A 199 -6.47 2.37 1.78
CA LEU A 199 -5.11 2.38 2.34
C LEU A 199 -4.36 3.68 2.01
N ILE A 200 -4.82 4.41 0.99
CA ILE A 200 -4.36 5.75 0.64
C ILE A 200 -5.54 6.65 0.26
N ASP A 201 -5.40 7.94 0.56
CA ASP A 201 -6.20 8.99 -0.05
C ASP A 201 -5.47 9.61 -1.23
N VAL A 202 -6.24 10.03 -2.24
CA VAL A 202 -5.71 10.66 -3.45
C VAL A 202 -6.49 11.94 -3.73
N LEU A 203 -5.79 13.07 -3.69
CA LEU A 203 -6.33 14.35 -4.15
C LEU A 203 -5.76 14.68 -5.53
N TYR A 204 -6.63 15.12 -6.39
CA TYR A 204 -6.28 15.59 -7.72
C TYR A 204 -6.15 17.10 -7.66
N ASP A 205 -4.97 17.58 -7.33
CA ASP A 205 -4.70 19.01 -7.30
C ASP A 205 -4.46 19.48 -8.74
N ASN A 206 -5.33 20.38 -9.23
CA ASN A 206 -5.12 21.11 -10.48
C ASN A 206 -5.07 22.61 -10.16
N PRO A 207 -3.98 23.09 -9.52
CA PRO A 207 -3.85 24.50 -9.21
C PRO A 207 -3.80 25.28 -10.53
N GLN A 208 -4.72 26.24 -10.66
CA GLN A 208 -4.75 27.16 -11.80
C GLN A 208 -3.39 27.86 -11.93
N GLY A 209 -2.82 27.82 -13.13
CA GLY A 209 -1.58 28.52 -13.47
C GLY A 209 -0.27 27.73 -13.36
N ARG A 210 -0.26 26.48 -12.92
CA ARG A 210 0.97 25.65 -12.93
C ARG A 210 1.29 25.11 -14.36
N PRO A 211 2.57 24.84 -14.67
CA PRO A 211 2.99 24.19 -15.90
C PRO A 211 2.26 22.86 -16.15
N TYR A 212 2.15 22.45 -17.41
CA TYR A 212 1.42 21.24 -17.80
C TYR A 212 1.84 19.98 -17.03
N GLU A 213 3.14 19.80 -16.82
CA GLU A 213 3.71 18.65 -16.08
C GLU A 213 3.23 18.59 -14.62
N SER A 214 3.08 19.73 -13.94
CA SER A 214 2.55 19.78 -12.58
C SER A 214 1.03 19.61 -12.50
N ARG A 215 0.30 19.76 -13.62
CA ARG A 215 -1.14 19.48 -13.69
C ARG A 215 -1.47 18.00 -13.64
N LEU A 216 -0.51 17.14 -13.98
CA LEU A 216 -0.64 15.68 -13.94
C LEU A 216 -0.25 15.09 -12.57
N ALA A 217 0.37 15.88 -11.70
CA ALA A 217 0.72 15.44 -10.36
C ALA A 217 -0.54 15.24 -9.51
N LYS A 218 -0.48 14.22 -8.68
CA LYS A 218 -1.51 13.91 -7.68
C LYS A 218 -0.90 14.00 -6.30
N SER A 219 -1.72 14.38 -5.33
CA SER A 219 -1.33 14.33 -3.93
C SER A 219 -1.82 13.02 -3.32
N TYR A 220 -0.96 12.37 -2.57
CA TYR A 220 -1.21 11.08 -1.95
C TYR A 220 -0.98 11.20 -0.44
N LYS A 221 -1.79 10.47 0.34
CA LYS A 221 -1.68 10.35 1.79
C LYS A 221 -1.84 8.89 2.17
N VAL A 222 -0.92 8.37 2.97
CA VAL A 222 -1.07 7.03 3.55
C VAL A 222 -2.08 7.10 4.69
N LEU A 223 -3.01 6.15 4.69
CA LEU A 223 -3.97 5.96 5.76
C LEU A 223 -3.48 4.87 6.71
N PRO A 224 -3.90 4.88 7.98
CA PRO A 224 -3.60 3.80 8.91
C PRO A 224 -4.09 2.45 8.37
N LEU A 225 -3.28 1.41 8.54
CA LEU A 225 -3.72 0.05 8.24
C LEU A 225 -4.80 -0.37 9.24
N TYR A 226 -5.79 -1.07 8.75
CA TYR A 226 -6.86 -1.64 9.54
C TYR A 226 -6.86 -3.16 9.46
N GLU A 227 -7.35 -3.81 10.50
CA GLU A 227 -7.55 -5.24 10.48
C GLU A 227 -8.81 -5.56 9.65
N PRO A 228 -8.73 -6.41 8.61
CA PRO A 228 -9.89 -6.72 7.79
C PRO A 228 -11.08 -7.32 8.56
N ALA A 229 -10.82 -8.08 9.62
CA ALA A 229 -11.87 -8.61 10.49
C ALA A 229 -12.63 -7.49 11.22
N TRP A 230 -11.94 -6.42 11.65
CA TRP A 230 -12.59 -5.24 12.21
C TRP A 230 -13.51 -4.57 11.18
N LEU A 231 -13.08 -4.46 9.94
CA LEU A 231 -13.91 -3.88 8.87
C LEU A 231 -15.17 -4.71 8.62
N GLU A 232 -15.09 -6.03 8.65
CA GLU A 232 -16.26 -6.91 8.53
C GLU A 232 -17.24 -6.67 9.67
N LEU A 233 -16.74 -6.52 10.91
CA LEU A 233 -17.56 -6.21 12.07
C LEU A 233 -18.29 -4.86 11.94
N GLU A 234 -17.64 -3.83 11.43
CA GLU A 234 -18.27 -2.53 11.14
C GLU A 234 -19.36 -2.67 10.07
N TRP A 235 -19.11 -3.47 9.03
CA TRP A 235 -20.16 -3.74 8.03
C TRP A 235 -21.36 -4.48 8.61
N ASP A 236 -21.17 -5.42 9.52
CA ASP A 236 -22.25 -6.12 10.18
C ASP A 236 -23.05 -5.20 11.11
N LYS A 237 -22.40 -4.29 11.82
CA LYS A 237 -23.09 -3.24 12.61
C LYS A 237 -23.97 -2.37 11.71
N LEU A 238 -23.44 -1.87 10.60
CA LEU A 238 -24.19 -1.04 9.66
C LEU A 238 -25.33 -1.83 9.00
N ARG A 239 -25.12 -3.11 8.67
CA ARG A 239 -26.16 -3.99 8.12
C ARG A 239 -27.29 -4.19 9.11
N LEU A 240 -26.97 -4.36 10.39
CA LEU A 240 -27.95 -4.51 11.46
C LEU A 240 -28.73 -3.20 11.69
N ALA A 241 -28.06 -2.06 11.69
CA ALA A 241 -28.66 -0.76 11.94
C ALA A 241 -29.55 -0.27 10.79
N TYR A 242 -29.13 -0.43 9.55
CA TYR A 242 -29.78 0.19 8.38
C TYR A 242 -30.39 -0.81 7.39
N GLY A 243 -30.11 -2.09 7.56
CA GLY A 243 -30.55 -3.16 6.67
C GLY A 243 -29.71 -3.29 5.40
N PRO A 244 -29.66 -4.50 4.78
CA PRO A 244 -28.76 -4.79 3.66
C PRO A 244 -29.06 -3.95 2.43
N LYS A 245 -30.33 -3.70 2.09
CA LYS A 245 -30.72 -2.94 0.89
C LYS A 245 -30.20 -1.49 0.90
N ARG A 246 -30.32 -0.83 2.06
CA ARG A 246 -29.85 0.56 2.23
C ARG A 246 -28.33 0.62 2.20
N LEU A 247 -27.67 -0.31 2.89
CA LEU A 247 -26.23 -0.42 2.91
C LEU A 247 -25.66 -0.62 1.51
N ASP A 248 -26.23 -1.55 0.72
CA ASP A 248 -25.78 -1.79 -0.64
C ASP A 248 -26.02 -0.61 -1.58
N ALA A 249 -27.11 0.13 -1.39
CA ALA A 249 -27.38 1.36 -2.14
C ALA A 249 -26.31 2.43 -1.82
N ALA A 250 -26.01 2.66 -0.54
CA ALA A 250 -24.99 3.62 -0.13
C ALA A 250 -23.59 3.22 -0.58
N LYS A 251 -23.23 1.94 -0.52
CA LYS A 251 -21.96 1.43 -1.06
C LYS A 251 -21.81 1.68 -2.57
N ARG A 252 -22.91 1.56 -3.35
CA ARG A 252 -22.89 1.91 -4.79
C ARG A 252 -22.58 3.39 -5.00
N TYR A 253 -23.14 4.29 -4.19
CA TYR A 253 -22.79 5.71 -4.24
C TYR A 253 -21.33 5.94 -3.82
N ALA A 254 -20.91 5.36 -2.71
CA ALA A 254 -19.52 5.48 -2.22
C ALA A 254 -18.49 4.98 -3.26
N LYS A 255 -18.82 3.95 -4.07
CA LYS A 255 -17.97 3.45 -5.14
C LYS A 255 -17.66 4.51 -6.21
N ILE A 256 -18.57 5.42 -6.49
CA ILE A 256 -18.36 6.52 -7.45
C ILE A 256 -17.17 7.39 -7.06
N VAL A 257 -16.96 7.56 -5.76
CA VAL A 257 -15.90 8.38 -5.16
C VAL A 257 -14.80 7.55 -4.48
N PHE A 258 -14.74 6.24 -4.76
CA PHE A 258 -13.72 5.31 -4.27
C PHE A 258 -13.70 5.12 -2.74
N LYS A 259 -14.83 5.27 -2.08
CA LYS A 259 -15.00 5.13 -0.63
C LYS A 259 -15.93 3.98 -0.22
N GLN A 260 -16.13 2.98 -1.10
CA GLN A 260 -17.01 1.83 -0.82
C GLN A 260 -16.54 0.94 0.34
N ASN A 261 -15.26 1.00 0.71
CA ASN A 261 -14.68 0.29 1.84
C ASN A 261 -14.43 1.17 3.06
N ASP A 262 -15.05 2.35 3.10
CA ASP A 262 -15.01 3.27 4.22
C ASP A 262 -16.39 3.27 4.92
N PRO A 263 -16.55 2.55 6.06
CA PRO A 263 -17.83 2.46 6.75
C PRO A 263 -18.41 3.80 7.16
N GLN A 264 -17.55 4.73 7.58
CA GLN A 264 -17.96 6.08 7.99
C GLN A 264 -18.60 6.84 6.81
N VAL A 265 -17.96 6.83 5.66
CA VAL A 265 -18.49 7.49 4.45
C VAL A 265 -19.80 6.83 3.99
N VAL A 266 -19.90 5.51 4.07
CA VAL A 266 -21.12 4.80 3.69
C VAL A 266 -22.26 5.13 4.66
N GLU A 267 -22.00 5.24 5.95
CA GLU A 267 -22.97 5.68 6.96
C GLU A 267 -23.40 7.13 6.72
N ASP A 268 -22.46 8.04 6.50
CA ASP A 268 -22.73 9.44 6.16
C ASP A 268 -23.64 9.56 4.92
N ILE A 269 -23.46 8.70 3.91
CA ILE A 269 -24.35 8.67 2.74
C ILE A 269 -25.75 8.24 3.11
N ILE A 270 -25.91 7.22 3.97
CA ILE A 270 -27.22 6.78 4.43
C ILE A 270 -27.93 7.92 5.17
N LEU A 271 -27.22 8.58 6.09
CA LEU A 271 -27.74 9.72 6.83
C LEU A 271 -28.07 10.91 5.92
N SER A 272 -27.26 11.14 4.89
CA SER A 272 -27.54 12.17 3.88
C SER A 272 -28.82 11.88 3.10
N ILE A 273 -29.09 10.61 2.76
CA ILE A 273 -30.33 10.19 2.09
C ILE A 273 -31.53 10.42 3.00
N ASP A 274 -31.39 10.15 4.31
CA ASP A 274 -32.47 10.38 5.30
C ASP A 274 -32.76 11.87 5.49
N ASN A 275 -31.73 12.71 5.54
CA ASN A 275 -31.86 14.13 5.81
C ASN A 275 -32.30 14.95 4.57
N PHE A 276 -31.76 14.64 3.39
CA PHE A 276 -31.93 15.46 2.18
C PHE A 276 -32.73 14.76 1.08
N GLY A 277 -33.07 13.49 1.28
CA GLY A 277 -33.78 12.68 0.28
C GLY A 277 -32.86 12.07 -0.79
N ASN A 278 -33.27 10.92 -1.30
CA ASN A 278 -32.47 10.16 -2.27
C ASN A 278 -32.23 10.90 -3.58
N GLU A 279 -33.17 11.72 -4.05
CA GLU A 279 -33.04 12.44 -5.33
C GLU A 279 -31.94 13.51 -5.29
N VAL A 280 -31.81 14.25 -4.16
CA VAL A 280 -30.74 15.25 -3.98
C VAL A 280 -29.38 14.58 -3.93
N VAL A 281 -29.25 13.52 -3.11
CA VAL A 281 -28.01 12.75 -2.97
C VAL A 281 -27.61 12.13 -4.33
N LYS A 282 -28.56 11.50 -5.03
CA LYS A 282 -28.31 10.94 -6.37
C LYS A 282 -27.80 11.98 -7.34
N LYS A 283 -28.44 13.14 -7.43
CA LYS A 283 -27.99 14.23 -8.31
C LYS A 283 -26.56 14.67 -8.00
N ALA A 284 -26.18 14.78 -6.73
CA ALA A 284 -24.83 15.15 -6.34
C ALA A 284 -23.80 14.11 -6.76
N PHE A 285 -24.10 12.83 -6.56
CA PHE A 285 -23.24 11.74 -7.02
C PHE A 285 -23.18 11.64 -8.55
N ASP A 286 -24.27 11.86 -9.28
CA ASP A 286 -24.29 11.90 -10.74
C ASP A 286 -23.40 13.02 -11.29
N ILE A 287 -23.35 14.19 -10.63
CA ILE A 287 -22.43 15.28 -10.97
C ILE A 287 -20.97 14.84 -10.78
N ALA A 288 -20.66 14.16 -9.69
CA ALA A 288 -19.32 13.62 -9.44
C ALA A 288 -18.97 12.50 -10.44
N ALA A 289 -19.92 11.62 -10.77
CA ALA A 289 -19.73 10.50 -11.71
C ALA A 289 -19.39 10.97 -13.13
N LYS A 290 -19.91 12.11 -13.55
CA LYS A 290 -19.61 12.73 -14.86
C LYS A 290 -18.18 13.28 -14.95
N LYS A 291 -17.48 13.42 -13.83
CA LYS A 291 -16.08 13.84 -13.82
C LYS A 291 -15.17 12.66 -14.13
N ARG A 292 -14.03 12.93 -14.79
CA ARG A 292 -13.00 11.91 -15.01
C ARG A 292 -12.52 11.36 -13.66
N VAL A 293 -12.04 10.12 -13.68
CA VAL A 293 -11.54 9.41 -12.48
C VAL A 293 -10.44 10.20 -11.76
N ASP A 294 -9.66 10.95 -12.52
CA ASP A 294 -8.56 11.80 -12.08
C ASP A 294 -8.94 13.24 -11.76
N ASN A 295 -10.22 13.57 -11.69
CA ASN A 295 -10.68 14.92 -11.37
C ASN A 295 -10.83 15.10 -9.85
N SER A 296 -10.35 16.22 -9.31
CA SER A 296 -10.44 16.57 -7.88
C SER A 296 -11.88 16.57 -7.35
N LYS A 297 -12.85 16.87 -8.21
CA LYS A 297 -14.28 16.87 -7.88
C LYS A 297 -14.91 15.47 -7.88
N ARG A 298 -14.14 14.40 -8.07
CA ARG A 298 -14.60 13.03 -7.91
C ARG A 298 -14.17 12.46 -6.54
N CYS A 299 -14.48 13.19 -5.49
CA CYS A 299 -14.24 12.84 -4.10
C CYS A 299 -15.49 13.05 -3.25
N TYR A 300 -15.53 12.44 -2.08
CA TYR A 300 -16.71 12.51 -1.20
C TYR A 300 -16.95 13.92 -0.66
N GLU A 301 -15.92 14.66 -0.32
CA GLU A 301 -15.98 16.04 0.17
C GLU A 301 -16.67 16.97 -0.85
N TYR A 302 -16.41 16.80 -2.14
CA TYR A 302 -17.10 17.54 -3.17
C TYR A 302 -18.58 17.19 -3.28
N VAL A 303 -18.93 15.90 -3.15
CA VAL A 303 -20.33 15.45 -3.15
C VAL A 303 -21.06 16.05 -1.95
N LYS A 304 -20.48 16.00 -0.75
CA LYS A 304 -21.05 16.57 0.48
C LYS A 304 -21.32 18.07 0.33
N ALA A 305 -20.31 18.83 -0.12
CA ALA A 305 -20.49 20.27 -0.40
C ALA A 305 -21.54 20.55 -1.50
N THR A 306 -21.71 19.63 -2.46
CA THR A 306 -22.72 19.77 -3.53
C THR A 306 -24.13 19.53 -2.96
N ILE A 307 -24.33 18.56 -2.07
CA ILE A 307 -25.61 18.32 -1.38
C ILE A 307 -26.00 19.54 -0.57
N GLU A 308 -25.09 20.06 0.27
CA GLU A 308 -25.32 21.25 1.10
C GLU A 308 -25.69 22.48 0.25
N LYS A 309 -25.02 22.66 -0.89
CA LYS A 309 -25.33 23.76 -1.82
C LYS A 309 -26.71 23.62 -2.47
N MET A 310 -27.13 22.41 -2.82
CA MET A 310 -28.45 22.15 -3.40
C MET A 310 -29.59 22.42 -2.41
N GLU A 311 -29.37 22.08 -1.15
CA GLU A 311 -30.31 22.33 -0.05
C GLU A 311 -30.50 23.83 0.16
N ASN A 312 -29.38 24.57 0.25
CA ASN A 312 -29.41 26.02 0.46
C ASN A 312 -30.00 26.80 -0.76
N ALA A 313 -30.13 26.17 -1.91
CA ALA A 313 -30.72 26.77 -3.12
C ALA A 313 -32.22 26.47 -3.28
N ASN A 314 -32.79 25.58 -2.45
CA ASN A 314 -34.23 25.25 -2.40
C ASN A 314 -34.76 25.54 -1.00
N PRO A 315 -35.02 26.83 -0.64
CA PRO A 315 -35.63 27.20 0.64
C PRO A 315 -37.09 26.78 0.76
#